data_f95733638e3dfed56569c36ed6ab7852
#
_entry.id   f95733638e3dfed56569c36ed6ab7852
#
_cell.length_a   1.000
_cell.length_b   1.000
_cell.length_c   1.000
_cell.angle_alpha   90.00
_cell.angle_beta   90.00
_cell.angle_gamma   90.00
#
_symmetry.space_group_name_H-M   'P 1'
#
loop_
_entity.id
_entity.type
_entity.pdbx_description
1 polymer ?
#
loop_
_entity_poly.entity_id
_entity_poly.type
_entity_poly.pdbx_seq_one_letter_code
_entity_poly.pdbx_strand_id
1 'polypeptide(L)'
;MLIGLFLKFLNVPLRFADPSRGIACGACGTSNFFTNNKIITIMVKDSALNERATAVEIGGLVDGVGAPVMRAGYALKAKPSWITLSAVEGTGNSQVDVTAPVYKGRNGRSGLITVAVEDLTEDVTLQQEGSTIWDVTTQSIAFVKTGEAKKFTGNSNLASITFAVDSDASSWLTAGKLVVNEKEYNSGAEIEGDPGADDVYAFEITFTAAANPTVNTRTGNITVNGQKYTVTQSAGDATLSVSPTTLTFAAAGETKQITITTNTAWTIS
;
A
#
# COMPACT_ATOMS: atom_id res chain seq x y z
N MET A 1 42.11 -2.18 32.33
CA MET A 1 41.27 -1.41 33.29
C MET A 1 40.44 -0.30 32.63
N LEU A 2 40.93 0.34 31.59
CA LEU A 2 40.22 1.42 30.87
C LEU A 2 39.02 0.90 30.05
N ILE A 3 39.17 -0.26 29.41
CA ILE A 3 38.11 -0.88 28.59
C ILE A 3 36.87 -1.27 29.44
N GLY A 4 37.14 -1.75 30.67
CA GLY A 4 36.02 -2.10 31.57
C GLY A 4 35.23 -0.90 32.10
N LEU A 5 35.87 0.27 32.18
CA LEU A 5 35.24 1.50 32.66
C LEU A 5 34.37 2.15 31.56
N PHE A 6 34.81 2.12 30.30
CA PHE A 6 34.07 2.67 29.17
C PHE A 6 32.79 1.86 28.87
N LEU A 7 32.87 0.53 28.97
CA LEU A 7 31.73 -0.35 28.76
C LEU A 7 30.72 -0.36 29.93
N LYS A 8 31.11 0.10 31.11
CA LYS A 8 30.23 0.29 32.24
C LYS A 8 29.21 1.42 31.99
N PHE A 9 29.60 2.44 31.20
CA PHE A 9 28.69 3.49 30.75
C PHE A 9 27.65 3.03 29.75
N LEU A 10 27.94 1.96 29.01
CA LEU A 10 27.03 1.40 28.01
C LEU A 10 26.16 0.25 28.58
N ASN A 11 26.23 -0.02 29.89
CA ASN A 11 25.47 -1.06 30.58
C ASN A 11 25.65 -2.48 30.00
N VAL A 12 26.79 -2.77 29.37
CA VAL A 12 27.13 -4.08 28.79
C VAL A 12 28.08 -4.81 29.72
N PRO A 13 27.73 -5.97 30.32
CA PRO A 13 28.62 -6.73 31.16
C PRO A 13 29.67 -7.45 30.31
N LEU A 14 30.92 -7.01 30.38
CA LEU A 14 32.05 -7.72 29.82
C LEU A 14 32.64 -8.69 30.83
N ARG A 15 32.73 -9.94 30.46
CA ARG A 15 33.52 -10.94 31.19
C ARG A 15 34.79 -11.20 30.42
N PHE A 16 35.94 -10.93 31.06
CA PHE A 16 37.25 -11.32 30.54
C PHE A 16 37.51 -12.78 30.93
N ALA A 17 37.67 -13.60 29.95
CA ALA A 17 38.22 -14.95 30.13
C ALA A 17 39.60 -14.96 29.52
N ASP A 18 40.57 -15.45 30.23
CA ASP A 18 41.99 -15.73 29.86
C ASP A 18 42.52 -14.92 28.66
N PRO A 19 43.52 -14.04 28.82
CA PRO A 19 44.08 -13.21 27.77
C PRO A 19 44.62 -14.01 26.55
N SER A 20 44.82 -15.32 26.68
CA SER A 20 45.23 -16.20 25.56
C SER A 20 44.06 -16.71 24.69
N ARG A 21 42.79 -16.47 25.09
CA ARG A 21 41.63 -17.05 24.42
C ARG A 21 40.60 -16.07 23.88
N GLY A 22 40.86 -14.78 23.89
CA GLY A 22 39.98 -13.79 23.33
C GLY A 22 38.83 -13.35 24.27
N ILE A 23 38.10 -12.33 23.90
CA ILE A 23 37.00 -11.76 24.66
C ILE A 23 35.70 -12.39 24.16
N ALA A 24 34.93 -13.04 25.02
CA ALA A 24 33.59 -13.52 24.71
C ALA A 24 32.56 -12.50 25.18
N CYS A 25 31.76 -12.02 24.26
CA CYS A 25 30.59 -11.17 24.57
C CYS A 25 29.31 -12.01 24.47
N GLY A 26 28.60 -12.16 25.59
CA GLY A 26 27.39 -12.96 25.66
C GLY A 26 26.16 -12.41 24.90
N ALA A 27 26.27 -11.21 24.33
CA ALA A 27 25.17 -10.54 23.64
C ALA A 27 25.51 -10.07 22.20
N CYS A 28 26.72 -10.41 21.67
CA CYS A 28 27.16 -9.98 20.35
C CYS A 28 27.12 -11.10 19.34
N GLY A 29 26.42 -10.90 18.24
CA GLY A 29 26.17 -11.91 17.20
C GLY A 29 27.35 -12.29 16.30
N THR A 30 28.52 -11.60 16.33
CA THR A 30 29.74 -11.98 15.60
C THR A 30 30.96 -11.28 16.20
N SER A 31 31.95 -12.04 16.58
CA SER A 31 33.28 -11.53 16.95
C SER A 31 34.33 -12.10 15.97
N ASN A 32 35.00 -11.24 15.24
CA ASN A 32 36.15 -11.58 14.44
C ASN A 32 37.41 -11.15 15.21
N PHE A 33 38.25 -12.10 15.56
CA PHE A 33 39.58 -11.86 16.17
C PHE A 33 40.67 -12.04 15.13
N PHE A 34 41.48 -11.04 14.95
CA PHE A 34 42.72 -11.16 14.19
C PHE A 34 43.92 -11.15 15.16
N THR A 35 44.67 -12.21 15.17
CA THR A 35 46.00 -12.26 15.78
C THR A 35 47.00 -11.64 14.81
N ASN A 36 47.70 -10.64 15.25
CA ASN A 36 48.76 -9.87 14.60
C ASN A 36 48.27 -8.62 13.87
N ASN A 37 48.25 -7.57 14.65
CA ASN A 37 48.26 -6.21 14.22
C ASN A 37 46.95 -5.60 13.75
N LYS A 38 46.29 -4.89 14.61
CA LYS A 38 46.02 -3.48 14.50
C LYS A 38 44.58 -2.98 14.49
N ILE A 39 43.57 -3.79 14.22
CA ILE A 39 42.20 -3.27 14.28
C ILE A 39 41.29 -4.34 14.90
N ILE A 40 40.76 -4.06 16.09
CA ILE A 40 39.64 -4.82 16.65
C ILE A 40 38.38 -4.01 16.44
N THR A 41 37.53 -4.44 15.51
CA THR A 41 36.22 -3.83 15.32
C THR A 41 35.23 -4.57 16.22
N ILE A 42 34.74 -3.89 17.25
CA ILE A 42 33.65 -4.41 18.08
C ILE A 42 32.35 -3.78 17.60
N MET A 43 31.49 -4.56 16.96
CA MET A 43 30.13 -4.14 16.64
C MET A 43 29.22 -4.44 17.83
N VAL A 44 28.72 -3.43 18.49
CA VAL A 44 27.71 -3.56 19.54
C VAL A 44 26.36 -3.30 18.92
N LYS A 45 25.50 -4.32 18.86
CA LYS A 45 24.12 -4.16 18.46
C LYS A 45 23.30 -3.84 19.70
N ASP A 46 22.81 -2.62 19.82
CA ASP A 46 21.86 -2.24 20.85
C ASP A 46 20.45 -2.54 20.34
N SER A 47 19.79 -3.50 21.00
CA SER A 47 18.42 -3.92 20.66
C SER A 47 17.33 -2.90 21.06
N ALA A 48 17.69 -1.87 21.84
CA ALA A 48 16.76 -0.85 22.31
C ALA A 48 16.76 0.43 21.45
N LEU A 49 17.80 0.61 20.61
CA LEU A 49 17.91 1.73 19.69
C LEU A 49 17.99 1.16 18.27
N ASN A 50 16.85 0.95 17.65
CA ASN A 50 16.74 0.51 16.28
C ASN A 50 17.85 1.13 15.41
N GLU A 51 18.86 0.31 15.04
CA GLU A 51 19.90 0.60 14.05
C GLU A 51 21.02 1.63 14.40
N ARG A 52 21.60 1.60 15.59
CA ARG A 52 22.93 2.18 15.80
C ARG A 52 24.00 1.10 15.82
N ALA A 53 24.71 0.93 14.71
CA ALA A 53 25.97 0.22 14.71
C ALA A 53 27.06 1.17 15.18
N THR A 54 27.53 1.02 16.41
CA THR A 54 28.70 1.74 16.88
C THR A 54 29.92 0.88 16.59
N ALA A 55 30.73 1.26 15.60
CA ALA A 55 32.04 0.66 15.35
C ALA A 55 33.05 1.34 16.24
N VAL A 56 33.66 0.61 17.15
CA VAL A 56 34.82 1.08 17.91
C VAL A 56 36.07 0.53 17.23
N GLU A 57 36.81 1.40 16.58
CA GLU A 57 38.09 1.03 15.98
C GLU A 57 39.19 1.23 17.02
N ILE A 58 39.80 0.14 17.47
CA ILE A 58 40.94 0.19 18.35
C ILE A 58 42.21 0.09 17.48
N GLY A 59 42.69 1.23 17.03
CA GLY A 59 43.95 1.32 16.31
C GLY A 59 45.13 1.18 17.27
N GLY A 60 45.92 0.14 17.10
CA GLY A 60 47.19 0.00 17.81
C GLY A 60 48.29 0.86 17.17
N LEU A 61 48.22 2.18 17.26
CA LEU A 61 49.38 3.03 17.09
C LEU A 61 50.00 3.24 18.47
N VAL A 62 51.14 2.62 18.70
CA VAL A 62 52.01 2.94 19.83
C VAL A 62 52.74 4.20 19.44
N ASP A 63 52.41 5.32 20.04
CA ASP A 63 53.43 6.36 20.15
C ASP A 63 54.57 5.81 21.03
N GLY A 64 55.76 6.39 21.03
CA GLY A 64 56.93 5.87 21.72
C GLY A 64 56.78 5.66 23.23
N VAL A 65 55.57 5.57 23.79
CA VAL A 65 55.24 5.39 25.21
C VAL A 65 54.28 4.20 25.47
N GLY A 66 53.83 3.48 24.43
CA GLY A 66 53.14 2.21 24.58
C GLY A 66 51.68 2.21 25.01
N ALA A 67 50.98 3.34 24.96
CA ALA A 67 49.56 3.42 25.27
C ALA A 67 48.67 3.30 23.98
N PRO A 68 47.68 2.42 23.95
CA PRO A 68 46.77 2.34 22.80
C PRO A 68 45.91 3.60 22.71
N VAL A 69 45.95 4.27 21.56
CA VAL A 69 45.04 5.38 21.26
C VAL A 69 43.71 4.78 20.75
N MET A 70 42.65 4.94 21.53
CA MET A 70 41.30 4.58 21.12
C MET A 70 40.67 5.75 20.38
N ARG A 71 40.30 5.54 19.13
CA ARG A 71 39.38 6.43 18.42
C ARG A 71 37.98 5.81 18.39
N ALA A 72 37.02 6.48 18.95
CA ALA A 72 35.61 6.13 18.76
C ALA A 72 35.20 6.75 17.44
N GLY A 73 35.00 5.90 16.42
CA GLY A 73 34.37 6.29 15.17
C GLY A 73 32.85 6.14 15.32
N TYR A 74 32.12 7.21 15.16
CA TYR A 74 30.67 7.11 15.03
C TYR A 74 30.34 6.76 13.58
N ALA A 75 29.63 5.63 13.36
CA ALA A 75 29.04 5.39 12.06
C ALA A 75 27.89 6.40 11.89
N LEU A 76 28.03 7.33 10.95
CA LEU A 76 26.95 8.24 10.61
C LEU A 76 25.76 7.43 10.10
N LYS A 77 24.58 7.76 10.56
CA LYS A 77 23.34 7.16 10.08
C LYS A 77 23.21 7.43 8.58
N ALA A 78 22.99 6.40 7.79
CA ALA A 78 22.81 6.58 6.35
C ALA A 78 21.61 7.51 6.09
N LYS A 79 21.78 8.44 5.13
CA LYS A 79 20.66 9.30 4.70
C LYS A 79 19.49 8.45 4.20
N PRO A 80 18.25 8.94 4.30
CA PRO A 80 17.09 8.25 3.72
C PRO A 80 17.29 7.97 2.23
N SER A 81 16.93 6.77 1.78
CA SER A 81 17.06 6.36 0.39
C SER A 81 16.20 7.18 -0.58
N TRP A 82 15.14 7.81 -0.07
CA TRP A 82 14.18 8.57 -0.85
C TRP A 82 14.57 10.02 -1.12
N ILE A 83 15.75 10.48 -0.67
CA ILE A 83 16.27 11.82 -1.00
C ILE A 83 17.54 11.75 -1.83
N THR A 84 17.76 12.79 -2.63
CA THR A 84 19.04 13.07 -3.29
C THR A 84 19.64 14.37 -2.74
N LEU A 85 20.96 14.41 -2.66
CA LEU A 85 21.73 15.57 -2.26
C LEU A 85 22.59 16.02 -3.44
N SER A 86 22.72 17.33 -3.64
CA SER A 86 23.59 17.89 -4.69
C SER A 86 25.07 17.68 -4.38
N ALA A 87 25.43 17.52 -3.10
CA ALA A 87 26.77 17.16 -2.64
C ALA A 87 26.68 16.33 -1.35
N VAL A 88 27.64 15.45 -1.12
CA VAL A 88 27.78 14.66 0.12
C VAL A 88 29.05 15.00 0.89
N GLU A 89 29.91 15.86 0.34
CA GLU A 89 31.12 16.36 0.94
C GLU A 89 31.41 17.78 0.44
N GLY A 90 32.21 18.53 1.16
CA GLY A 90 32.57 19.89 0.80
C GLY A 90 33.58 20.49 1.77
N THR A 91 34.03 21.70 1.49
CA THR A 91 34.94 22.47 2.37
C THR A 91 34.46 23.92 2.52
N GLY A 92 34.57 24.45 3.73
CA GLY A 92 34.10 25.79 4.04
C GLY A 92 32.59 25.96 3.98
N ASN A 93 32.11 27.19 3.87
CA ASN A 93 30.70 27.50 3.79
C ASN A 93 30.14 27.07 2.44
N SER A 94 29.09 26.23 2.44
CA SER A 94 28.45 25.73 1.24
C SER A 94 26.93 25.56 1.41
N GLN A 95 26.23 25.46 0.29
CA GLN A 95 24.81 25.10 0.24
C GLN A 95 24.68 23.75 -0.44
N VAL A 96 23.78 22.90 0.09
CA VAL A 96 23.49 21.58 -0.47
C VAL A 96 21.99 21.50 -0.73
N ASP A 97 21.61 21.22 -1.99
CA ASP A 97 20.22 20.99 -2.34
C ASP A 97 19.80 19.61 -1.86
N VAL A 98 18.65 19.56 -1.18
CA VAL A 98 18.00 18.34 -0.73
C VAL A 98 16.73 18.15 -1.53
N THR A 99 16.69 17.13 -2.38
CA THR A 99 15.56 16.87 -3.27
C THR A 99 14.82 15.60 -2.84
N ALA A 100 13.50 15.71 -2.61
CA ALA A 100 12.60 14.60 -2.41
C ALA A 100 11.75 14.37 -3.67
N PRO A 101 11.57 13.13 -4.15
CA PRO A 101 10.67 12.82 -5.25
C PRO A 101 9.21 12.92 -4.82
N VAL A 102 8.30 12.88 -5.82
CA VAL A 102 6.87 12.73 -5.54
C VAL A 102 6.63 11.49 -4.68
N TYR A 103 5.85 11.66 -3.64
CA TYR A 103 5.46 10.58 -2.73
C TYR A 103 3.96 10.33 -2.83
N LYS A 104 3.56 9.06 -2.96
CA LYS A 104 2.17 8.65 -3.20
C LYS A 104 1.53 7.95 -2.00
N GLY A 105 2.25 7.78 -0.91
CA GLY A 105 1.72 7.20 0.30
C GLY A 105 0.71 8.12 0.99
N ARG A 106 -0.27 7.51 1.65
CA ARG A 106 -1.25 8.22 2.49
C ARG A 106 -0.60 8.78 3.76
N ASN A 107 0.32 8.03 4.35
CA ASN A 107 1.02 8.44 5.56
C ASN A 107 2.24 9.28 5.20
N GLY A 108 2.54 10.31 6.00
CA GLY A 108 3.80 11.04 5.86
C GLY A 108 5.00 10.17 6.21
N ARG A 109 6.16 10.52 5.66
CA ARG A 109 7.42 9.86 5.99
C ARG A 109 8.43 10.84 6.53
N SER A 110 9.33 10.36 7.37
CA SER A 110 10.41 11.15 7.96
C SER A 110 11.76 10.48 7.78
N GLY A 111 12.81 11.27 7.90
CA GLY A 111 14.18 10.82 7.84
C GLY A 111 15.13 11.81 8.46
N LEU A 112 16.40 11.48 8.44
CA LEU A 112 17.45 12.29 9.04
C LEU A 112 18.63 12.37 8.09
N ILE A 113 19.23 13.56 8.00
CA ILE A 113 20.58 13.78 7.44
C ILE A 113 21.46 14.24 8.59
N THR A 114 22.61 13.59 8.77
CA THR A 114 23.63 14.02 9.73
C THR A 114 24.77 14.69 8.98
N VAL A 115 25.07 15.93 9.32
CA VAL A 115 26.26 16.65 8.85
C VAL A 115 27.34 16.53 9.91
N ALA A 116 28.55 16.14 9.51
CA ALA A 116 29.66 15.94 10.43
C ALA A 116 30.91 16.71 9.98
N VAL A 117 31.61 17.30 10.95
CA VAL A 117 32.94 17.92 10.78
C VAL A 117 33.78 17.52 11.98
N GLU A 118 34.81 16.72 11.76
CA GLU A 118 35.62 16.13 12.84
C GLU A 118 34.76 15.41 13.88
N ASP A 119 34.73 15.86 15.11
CA ASP A 119 33.92 15.27 16.20
C ASP A 119 32.57 15.97 16.39
N LEU A 120 32.22 16.95 15.55
CA LEU A 120 30.97 17.69 15.61
C LEU A 120 29.95 17.09 14.63
N THR A 121 28.73 16.93 15.09
CA THR A 121 27.63 16.42 14.25
C THR A 121 26.38 17.27 14.50
N GLU A 122 25.69 17.58 13.40
CA GLU A 122 24.36 18.22 13.42
C GLU A 122 23.38 17.43 12.58
N ASP A 123 22.17 17.23 13.10
CA ASP A 123 21.12 16.46 12.47
C ASP A 123 20.06 17.38 11.85
N VAL A 124 19.72 17.14 10.58
CA VAL A 124 18.61 17.78 9.88
C VAL A 124 17.48 16.80 9.74
N THR A 125 16.36 17.05 10.40
CA THR A 125 15.15 16.26 10.27
C THR A 125 14.45 16.58 8.95
N LEU A 126 14.11 15.54 8.20
CA LEU A 126 13.38 15.62 6.96
C LEU A 126 11.97 15.08 7.18
N GLN A 127 10.98 15.77 6.63
CA GLN A 127 9.59 15.35 6.65
C GLN A 127 9.01 15.51 5.24
N GLN A 128 8.25 14.52 4.78
CA GLN A 128 7.46 14.60 3.57
C GLN A 128 6.04 14.16 3.89
N GLU A 129 5.08 15.04 3.61
CA GLU A 129 3.67 14.77 3.89
C GLU A 129 3.12 13.71 2.94
N GLY A 130 2.19 12.92 3.46
CA GLY A 130 1.36 12.03 2.66
C GLY A 130 0.14 12.76 2.08
N SER A 131 -0.51 12.16 1.12
CA SER A 131 -1.74 12.69 0.54
C SER A 131 -2.70 11.56 0.19
N THR A 132 -4.01 11.83 0.30
CA THR A 132 -5.05 10.90 -0.15
C THR A 132 -5.13 10.88 -1.67
N ILE A 133 -5.08 9.68 -2.27
CA ILE A 133 -5.22 9.48 -3.71
C ILE A 133 -6.45 8.62 -3.96
N TRP A 134 -7.36 9.14 -4.80
CA TRP A 134 -8.52 8.45 -5.33
C TRP A 134 -8.63 8.78 -6.81
N ASP A 135 -8.12 7.89 -7.66
CA ASP A 135 -8.07 8.04 -9.12
C ASP A 135 -8.86 6.92 -9.78
N VAL A 136 -10.05 7.24 -10.28
CA VAL A 136 -11.00 6.30 -10.87
C VAL A 136 -10.86 6.31 -12.37
N THR A 137 -10.53 5.16 -12.94
CA THR A 137 -10.45 4.96 -14.39
C THR A 137 -11.85 4.78 -15.00
N THR A 138 -12.78 4.13 -14.27
CA THR A 138 -14.14 3.87 -14.73
C THR A 138 -15.07 5.03 -14.36
N GLN A 139 -15.55 5.80 -15.34
CA GLN A 139 -16.44 6.95 -15.12
C GLN A 139 -17.94 6.59 -15.24
N SER A 140 -18.27 5.55 -15.99
CA SER A 140 -19.64 5.03 -16.14
C SER A 140 -19.60 3.57 -16.58
N ILE A 141 -20.68 2.84 -16.31
CA ILE A 141 -20.80 1.43 -16.71
C ILE A 141 -22.10 1.27 -17.50
N ALA A 142 -21.98 0.75 -18.71
CA ALA A 142 -23.11 0.38 -19.55
C ALA A 142 -23.19 -1.14 -19.74
N PHE A 143 -24.29 -1.75 -19.34
CA PHE A 143 -24.55 -3.19 -19.44
C PHE A 143 -25.38 -3.51 -20.67
N VAL A 144 -25.16 -4.69 -21.25
CA VAL A 144 -26.02 -5.23 -22.32
C VAL A 144 -27.31 -5.78 -21.75
N LYS A 145 -28.35 -5.90 -22.60
CA LYS A 145 -29.69 -6.37 -22.23
C LYS A 145 -29.71 -7.78 -21.61
N THR A 146 -28.81 -8.64 -22.00
CA THR A 146 -28.75 -10.04 -21.52
C THR A 146 -28.17 -10.18 -20.11
N GLY A 147 -27.65 -9.06 -19.56
CA GLY A 147 -26.88 -9.09 -18.32
C GLY A 147 -25.42 -9.48 -18.55
N GLU A 148 -24.57 -8.96 -17.74
CA GLU A 148 -23.12 -9.26 -17.73
C GLU A 148 -22.49 -8.77 -16.43
N ALA A 149 -21.24 -9.18 -16.21
CA ALA A 149 -20.39 -8.64 -15.15
C ALA A 149 -19.42 -7.61 -15.74
N LYS A 150 -19.27 -6.47 -15.08
CA LYS A 150 -18.30 -5.41 -15.44
C LYS A 150 -17.53 -4.95 -14.24
N LYS A 151 -16.29 -4.51 -14.49
CA LYS A 151 -15.36 -4.05 -13.47
C LYS A 151 -15.39 -2.53 -13.37
N PHE A 152 -15.42 -2.06 -12.15
CA PHE A 152 -15.13 -0.68 -11.77
C PHE A 152 -13.70 -0.64 -11.24
N THR A 153 -12.83 0.16 -11.85
CA THR A 153 -11.38 0.13 -11.62
C THR A 153 -10.81 1.50 -11.35
N GLY A 154 -9.69 1.53 -10.65
CA GLY A 154 -8.93 2.74 -10.38
C GLY A 154 -7.66 2.47 -9.58
N ASN A 155 -7.01 3.54 -9.15
CA ASN A 155 -5.89 3.53 -8.23
C ASN A 155 -6.26 4.30 -6.95
N SER A 156 -5.79 3.82 -5.81
CA SER A 156 -6.06 4.42 -4.52
C SER A 156 -4.92 4.16 -3.55
N ASN A 157 -4.85 4.96 -2.49
CA ASN A 157 -4.01 4.70 -1.34
C ASN A 157 -4.81 4.66 -0.03
N LEU A 158 -6.12 4.45 -0.09
CA LEU A 158 -7.00 4.36 1.07
C LEU A 158 -6.76 3.04 1.83
N ALA A 159 -6.96 3.04 3.14
CA ALA A 159 -6.90 1.81 3.96
C ALA A 159 -8.10 0.88 3.72
N SER A 160 -9.22 1.44 3.26
CA SER A 160 -10.44 0.72 2.93
C SER A 160 -11.20 1.45 1.84
N ILE A 161 -12.04 0.74 1.08
CA ILE A 161 -12.91 1.31 0.06
C ILE A 161 -14.34 0.86 0.33
N THR A 162 -15.27 1.81 0.45
CA THR A 162 -16.69 1.51 0.55
C THR A 162 -17.33 1.46 -0.82
N PHE A 163 -18.27 0.54 -1.04
CA PHE A 163 -19.04 0.47 -2.27
C PHE A 163 -20.41 -0.15 -2.03
N ALA A 164 -21.38 0.30 -2.78
CA ALA A 164 -22.76 -0.18 -2.73
C ALA A 164 -23.45 0.03 -4.08
N VAL A 165 -24.46 -0.79 -4.34
CA VAL A 165 -25.47 -0.54 -5.37
C VAL A 165 -26.57 0.31 -4.72
N ASP A 166 -26.91 1.44 -5.33
CA ASP A 166 -27.95 2.31 -4.82
C ASP A 166 -29.34 1.67 -5.00
N SER A 167 -30.34 2.16 -4.24
CA SER A 167 -31.70 1.58 -4.23
C SER A 167 -32.38 1.59 -5.60
N ASP A 168 -32.03 2.52 -6.48
CA ASP A 168 -32.56 2.67 -7.84
C ASP A 168 -32.07 1.59 -8.82
N ALA A 169 -30.95 0.91 -8.48
CA ALA A 169 -30.38 -0.17 -9.26
C ALA A 169 -30.42 -1.55 -8.56
N SER A 170 -30.73 -1.60 -7.26
CA SER A 170 -30.61 -2.80 -6.43
C SER A 170 -31.49 -3.99 -6.86
N SER A 171 -32.56 -3.74 -7.65
CA SER A 171 -33.43 -4.79 -8.18
C SER A 171 -32.81 -5.58 -9.34
N TRP A 172 -31.75 -5.07 -9.96
CA TRP A 172 -31.17 -5.65 -11.16
C TRP A 172 -29.63 -5.67 -11.21
N LEU A 173 -28.98 -5.00 -10.28
CA LEU A 173 -27.54 -4.92 -10.19
C LEU A 173 -27.08 -5.44 -8.83
N THR A 174 -25.99 -6.18 -8.81
CA THR A 174 -25.36 -6.69 -7.59
C THR A 174 -23.88 -6.29 -7.58
N ALA A 175 -23.37 -5.95 -6.40
CA ALA A 175 -21.94 -5.76 -6.19
C ALA A 175 -21.27 -7.06 -5.75
N GLY A 176 -20.13 -7.37 -6.32
CA GLY A 176 -19.23 -8.43 -5.89
C GLY A 176 -18.31 -7.97 -4.77
N LYS A 177 -17.03 -8.33 -4.87
CA LYS A 177 -15.99 -7.98 -3.91
C LYS A 177 -15.08 -6.90 -4.47
N LEU A 178 -14.44 -6.16 -3.58
CA LEU A 178 -13.24 -5.37 -3.88
C LEU A 178 -12.06 -6.33 -4.00
N VAL A 179 -11.27 -6.19 -5.05
CA VAL A 179 -10.03 -6.95 -5.27
C VAL A 179 -8.85 -5.98 -5.26
N VAL A 180 -7.88 -6.27 -4.40
CA VAL A 180 -6.59 -5.56 -4.29
C VAL A 180 -5.51 -6.63 -4.15
N ASN A 181 -4.47 -6.57 -4.97
CA ASN A 181 -3.36 -7.53 -4.94
C ASN A 181 -3.84 -9.00 -4.90
N GLU A 182 -4.81 -9.33 -5.76
CA GLU A 182 -5.42 -10.67 -5.89
C GLU A 182 -6.21 -11.16 -4.65
N LYS A 183 -6.40 -10.32 -3.64
CA LYS A 183 -7.21 -10.60 -2.45
C LYS A 183 -8.57 -9.91 -2.53
N GLU A 184 -9.59 -10.60 -2.00
CA GLU A 184 -10.96 -10.12 -1.98
C GLU A 184 -11.35 -9.53 -0.62
N TYR A 185 -12.05 -8.39 -0.66
CA TYR A 185 -12.52 -7.67 0.51
C TYR A 185 -14.00 -7.31 0.40
N ASN A 186 -14.69 -7.28 1.52
CA ASN A 186 -16.03 -6.69 1.61
C ASN A 186 -15.95 -5.16 1.53
N SER A 187 -17.06 -4.53 1.18
CA SER A 187 -17.20 -3.06 1.23
C SER A 187 -16.83 -2.53 2.62
N GLY A 188 -15.89 -1.59 2.68
CA GLY A 188 -15.42 -0.96 3.90
C GLY A 188 -14.48 -1.79 4.77
N ALA A 189 -14.12 -3.01 4.36
CA ALA A 189 -13.12 -3.80 5.07
C ALA A 189 -11.73 -3.19 4.91
N GLU A 190 -10.90 -3.30 5.94
CA GLU A 190 -9.49 -2.90 5.89
C GLU A 190 -8.72 -3.80 4.92
N ILE A 191 -7.88 -3.16 4.10
CA ILE A 191 -7.01 -3.84 3.14
C ILE A 191 -5.77 -4.33 3.88
N GLU A 192 -5.55 -5.64 3.86
CA GLU A 192 -4.46 -6.29 4.59
C GLU A 192 -3.09 -5.73 4.17
N GLY A 193 -2.26 -5.44 5.18
CA GLY A 193 -0.92 -4.91 4.97
C GLY A 193 -0.88 -3.43 4.58
N ASP A 194 -2.04 -2.77 4.52
CA ASP A 194 -2.19 -1.34 4.22
C ASP A 194 -1.25 -0.83 3.09
N PRO A 195 -1.36 -1.36 1.86
CA PRO A 195 -0.45 -0.99 0.76
C PRO A 195 -0.50 0.50 0.42
N GLY A 196 -1.59 1.18 0.80
CA GLY A 196 -1.79 2.61 0.60
C GLY A 196 -1.03 3.51 1.60
N ALA A 197 -0.44 2.93 2.65
CA ALA A 197 0.32 3.71 3.61
C ALA A 197 1.49 4.44 2.95
N ASP A 198 2.21 3.76 2.07
CA ASP A 198 3.47 4.23 1.47
C ASP A 198 3.40 4.44 -0.05
N ASP A 199 2.42 3.87 -0.76
CA ASP A 199 2.26 4.01 -2.22
C ASP A 199 0.79 3.83 -2.62
N VAL A 200 0.48 3.92 -3.92
CA VAL A 200 -0.83 3.60 -4.49
C VAL A 200 -0.91 2.14 -4.89
N TYR A 201 -2.12 1.61 -4.87
CA TYR A 201 -2.46 0.29 -5.38
C TYR A 201 -3.60 0.38 -6.38
N ALA A 202 -3.63 -0.56 -7.35
CA ALA A 202 -4.76 -0.73 -8.24
C ALA A 202 -5.87 -1.51 -7.54
N PHE A 203 -7.13 -1.15 -7.82
CA PHE A 203 -8.29 -1.85 -7.31
C PHE A 203 -9.31 -2.16 -8.41
N GLU A 204 -10.11 -3.19 -8.20
CA GLU A 204 -11.27 -3.51 -9.02
C GLU A 204 -12.46 -3.96 -8.16
N ILE A 205 -13.67 -3.58 -8.57
CA ILE A 205 -14.93 -4.04 -8.00
C ILE A 205 -15.80 -4.56 -9.15
N THR A 206 -16.27 -5.80 -9.06
CA THR A 206 -17.14 -6.37 -10.08
C THR A 206 -18.60 -6.07 -9.75
N PHE A 207 -19.31 -5.49 -10.71
CA PHE A 207 -20.75 -5.32 -10.67
C PHE A 207 -21.41 -6.22 -11.72
N THR A 208 -22.45 -6.95 -11.33
CA THR A 208 -23.14 -7.91 -12.19
C THR A 208 -24.60 -7.49 -12.38
N ALA A 209 -24.98 -7.25 -13.63
CA ALA A 209 -26.36 -6.94 -14.01
C ALA A 209 -27.11 -8.21 -14.41
N ALA A 210 -28.33 -8.38 -13.90
CA ALA A 210 -29.27 -9.38 -14.41
C ALA A 210 -29.82 -8.94 -15.78
N ALA A 211 -30.37 -9.88 -16.56
CA ALA A 211 -31.02 -9.57 -17.83
C ALA A 211 -32.16 -8.53 -17.66
N ASN A 212 -32.32 -7.64 -18.63
CA ASN A 212 -33.40 -6.68 -18.67
C ASN A 212 -34.60 -7.28 -19.44
N PRO A 213 -35.65 -7.68 -18.75
CA PRO A 213 -36.84 -8.27 -19.42
C PRO A 213 -37.79 -7.23 -20.04
N THR A 214 -37.49 -5.92 -19.85
CA THR A 214 -38.37 -4.83 -20.32
C THR A 214 -37.82 -4.20 -21.59
N VAL A 215 -38.71 -3.61 -22.37
CA VAL A 215 -38.38 -2.89 -23.62
C VAL A 215 -37.81 -1.50 -23.36
N ASN A 216 -37.55 -1.14 -22.11
CA ASN A 216 -37.02 0.13 -21.72
C ASN A 216 -35.57 0.00 -21.21
N THR A 217 -34.74 0.94 -21.60
CA THR A 217 -33.44 1.14 -20.97
C THR A 217 -33.65 1.47 -19.49
N ARG A 218 -32.80 0.92 -18.63
CA ARG A 218 -32.81 1.25 -17.20
C ARG A 218 -31.52 1.89 -16.78
N THR A 219 -31.64 2.83 -15.86
CA THR A 219 -30.54 3.62 -15.32
C THR A 219 -30.62 3.58 -13.81
N GLY A 220 -29.49 3.57 -13.16
CA GLY A 220 -29.36 3.64 -11.71
C GLY A 220 -27.97 4.09 -11.33
N ASN A 221 -27.63 3.97 -10.07
CA ASN A 221 -26.35 4.42 -9.54
C ASN A 221 -25.68 3.36 -8.69
N ILE A 222 -24.36 3.43 -8.66
CA ILE A 222 -23.50 2.82 -7.64
C ILE A 222 -22.81 3.94 -6.88
N THR A 223 -22.57 3.73 -5.61
CA THR A 223 -21.78 4.64 -4.78
C THR A 223 -20.48 3.94 -4.42
N VAL A 224 -19.34 4.52 -4.78
CA VAL A 224 -18.01 4.01 -4.44
C VAL A 224 -17.21 5.10 -3.77
N ASN A 225 -16.70 4.82 -2.57
CA ASN A 225 -16.00 5.77 -1.73
C ASN A 225 -16.74 7.12 -1.58
N GLY A 226 -18.07 7.04 -1.38
CA GLY A 226 -18.93 8.22 -1.21
C GLY A 226 -19.27 8.98 -2.50
N GLN A 227 -18.70 8.62 -3.65
CA GLN A 227 -19.00 9.21 -4.95
C GLN A 227 -19.99 8.35 -5.74
N LYS A 228 -20.95 9.01 -6.42
CA LYS A 228 -21.95 8.35 -7.26
C LYS A 228 -21.48 8.23 -8.70
N TYR A 229 -21.71 7.05 -9.26
CA TYR A 229 -21.42 6.73 -10.67
C TYR A 229 -22.67 6.15 -11.31
N THR A 230 -23.04 6.70 -12.46
CA THR A 230 -24.22 6.25 -13.18
C THR A 230 -23.94 4.94 -13.90
N VAL A 231 -24.88 4.01 -13.79
CA VAL A 231 -24.90 2.74 -14.50
C VAL A 231 -26.14 2.64 -15.37
N THR A 232 -26.00 2.11 -16.56
CA THR A 232 -27.09 1.96 -17.52
C THR A 232 -27.17 0.52 -18.03
N GLN A 233 -28.35 0.10 -18.45
CA GLN A 233 -28.51 -1.17 -19.14
C GLN A 233 -29.47 -1.01 -20.32
N SER A 234 -29.09 -1.59 -21.46
CA SER A 234 -29.90 -1.57 -22.69
C SER A 234 -31.26 -2.21 -22.48
N ALA A 235 -32.25 -1.74 -23.23
CA ALA A 235 -33.58 -2.32 -23.30
C ALA A 235 -33.54 -3.80 -23.75
N GLY A 236 -34.38 -4.62 -23.17
CA GLY A 236 -34.65 -5.97 -23.63
C GLY A 236 -35.46 -5.99 -24.95
N ASP A 237 -35.59 -7.17 -25.54
CA ASP A 237 -36.39 -7.32 -26.74
C ASP A 237 -37.89 -7.36 -26.42
N ALA A 238 -38.70 -6.87 -27.34
CA ALA A 238 -40.14 -7.09 -27.28
C ALA A 238 -40.45 -8.56 -27.48
N THR A 239 -41.37 -9.07 -26.68
CA THR A 239 -41.84 -10.47 -26.75
C THR A 239 -43.32 -10.50 -27.02
N LEU A 240 -43.75 -11.43 -27.83
CA LEU A 240 -45.19 -11.68 -28.11
C LEU A 240 -45.43 -13.18 -28.23
N SER A 241 -46.45 -13.64 -27.52
CA SER A 241 -46.99 -14.98 -27.65
C SER A 241 -48.51 -14.90 -27.65
N VAL A 242 -49.14 -15.64 -28.54
CA VAL A 242 -50.60 -15.71 -28.62
C VAL A 242 -51.04 -17.18 -28.62
N SER A 243 -52.03 -17.49 -27.79
CA SER A 243 -52.55 -18.87 -27.68
C SER A 243 -54.07 -18.86 -27.42
N PRO A 244 -54.85 -19.68 -28.10
CA PRO A 244 -54.52 -20.51 -29.27
C PRO A 244 -54.31 -19.65 -30.52
N THR A 245 -53.57 -20.13 -31.51
CA THR A 245 -53.36 -19.47 -32.81
C THR A 245 -54.48 -19.74 -33.81
N THR A 246 -55.41 -20.61 -33.46
CA THR A 246 -56.59 -20.98 -34.29
C THR A 246 -57.81 -21.06 -33.40
N LEU A 247 -58.89 -20.43 -33.82
CA LEU A 247 -60.19 -20.52 -33.19
C LEU A 247 -61.22 -21.04 -34.26
N THR A 248 -61.92 -22.09 -33.93
CA THR A 248 -63.04 -22.61 -34.76
C THR A 248 -64.32 -22.28 -34.05
N PHE A 249 -65.21 -21.52 -34.66
CA PHE A 249 -66.53 -21.16 -34.13
C PHE A 249 -67.63 -22.07 -34.63
N ALA A 250 -68.55 -22.40 -33.76
CA ALA A 250 -69.76 -23.10 -34.12
C ALA A 250 -70.70 -22.22 -35.01
N ALA A 251 -71.47 -22.83 -35.90
CA ALA A 251 -72.44 -22.11 -36.79
C ALA A 251 -73.44 -21.26 -36.00
N ALA A 252 -73.78 -21.69 -34.78
CA ALA A 252 -74.74 -21.01 -33.91
C ALA A 252 -74.12 -19.75 -33.23
N GLY A 253 -72.87 -19.50 -33.43
CA GLY A 253 -72.08 -18.41 -32.72
C GLY A 253 -71.70 -18.79 -31.32
N GLU A 254 -70.56 -18.42 -30.94
CA GLU A 254 -69.99 -18.57 -29.56
C GLU A 254 -68.88 -17.54 -29.28
N THR A 255 -68.54 -17.40 -28.04
CA THR A 255 -67.42 -16.55 -27.63
C THR A 255 -66.23 -17.42 -27.29
N LYS A 256 -65.03 -17.13 -27.86
CA LYS A 256 -63.77 -17.74 -27.53
C LYS A 256 -62.74 -16.72 -27.16
N GLN A 257 -61.73 -17.12 -26.40
CA GLN A 257 -60.69 -16.25 -25.90
C GLN A 257 -59.34 -16.64 -26.52
N ILE A 258 -58.50 -15.64 -26.75
CA ILE A 258 -57.08 -15.77 -26.98
C ILE A 258 -56.35 -15.16 -25.80
N THR A 259 -55.23 -15.76 -25.41
CA THR A 259 -54.32 -15.21 -24.42
C THR A 259 -53.14 -14.56 -25.14
N ILE A 260 -52.91 -13.29 -24.87
CA ILE A 260 -51.79 -12.54 -25.39
C ILE A 260 -50.80 -12.36 -24.23
N THR A 261 -49.57 -12.80 -24.42
CA THR A 261 -48.49 -12.61 -23.46
C THR A 261 -47.39 -11.75 -24.11
N THR A 262 -47.12 -10.63 -23.53
CA THR A 262 -46.13 -9.65 -24.04
C THR A 262 -45.51 -8.86 -22.89
N ASN A 263 -44.33 -8.30 -23.11
CA ASN A 263 -43.67 -7.35 -22.19
C ASN A 263 -43.82 -5.87 -22.62
N THR A 264 -44.66 -5.58 -23.61
CA THR A 264 -44.93 -4.21 -24.11
C THR A 264 -46.39 -4.08 -24.57
N ALA A 265 -46.79 -2.88 -24.99
CA ALA A 265 -48.14 -2.63 -25.54
C ALA A 265 -48.36 -3.42 -26.83
N TRP A 266 -49.63 -3.82 -27.07
CA TRP A 266 -50.05 -4.57 -28.27
C TRP A 266 -51.29 -3.95 -28.88
N THR A 267 -51.52 -4.24 -30.14
CA THR A 267 -52.73 -3.85 -30.88
C THR A 267 -53.25 -5.04 -31.68
N ILE A 268 -54.59 -5.11 -31.93
CA ILE A 268 -55.20 -6.05 -32.84
C ILE A 268 -55.83 -5.23 -33.97
N SER A 269 -55.63 -5.65 -35.20
CA SER A 269 -56.22 -5.06 -36.40
C SER A 269 -57.03 -6.09 -37.16
#